data_165bebe7aeac072429d000df4d912b91
#
_entry.id   165bebe7aeac072429d000df4d912b91
#
_cell.length_a   1.000
_cell.length_b   1.000
_cell.length_c   1.000
_cell.angle_alpha   90.00
_cell.angle_beta   90.00
_cell.angle_gamma   90.00
#
_symmetry.space_group_name_H-M   'P 1'
#
loop_
_entity.id
_entity.type
_entity.pdbx_description
1 polymer ?
#
loop_
_entity_poly.entity_id
_entity_poly.type
_entity_poly.pdbx_seq_one_letter_code
_entity_poly.pdbx_strand_id
1 'polypeptide(L)'
;MKRRLLFLAASVFFAVAAFAQNDSLTFVNAKWNVKEIGKGIVLKEFHFTGDSKIFDSNQYISIVEIDSKKAKGRFALASNLGYITPTSKFAKDSGAVVAMNGTFYNMKKPYNSVCYFKKNGVEEFVFTEKMAQRDNGAIAISKKGKVAIHAADPSVPGNIVADQAWPSKLDGPSIMSSGPILIVDGQDARLDENSFNRNRHPRSGIGTRGKKVYLVAVDGRNADNAQGVSLWEFTKIMRWIGAEDALNMDGGGSTTLYVEGENGTGIVNHPSDNKKFDREGERRIVNALLFIK
;
A
#
# COMPACT_ATOMS: atom_id res chain seq x y z
N MET A 1 38.17 -9.64 -30.08
CA MET A 1 37.36 -10.00 -28.92
C MET A 1 36.50 -8.87 -28.32
N LYS A 2 36.87 -7.59 -28.41
CA LYS A 2 36.07 -6.47 -27.79
C LYS A 2 34.74 -6.16 -28.47
N ARG A 3 34.51 -6.46 -29.75
CA ARG A 3 33.24 -6.16 -30.45
C ARG A 3 32.09 -7.11 -30.13
N ARG A 4 32.37 -8.37 -29.74
CA ARG A 4 31.28 -9.33 -29.35
C ARG A 4 30.67 -9.08 -27.99
N LEU A 5 31.44 -8.52 -27.03
CA LEU A 5 30.89 -8.16 -25.72
C LEU A 5 29.94 -6.96 -25.73
N LEU A 6 30.17 -6.00 -26.64
CA LEU A 6 29.26 -4.85 -26.78
C LEU A 6 27.87 -5.24 -27.33
N PHE A 7 27.80 -6.24 -28.23
CA PHE A 7 26.52 -6.72 -28.75
C PHE A 7 25.71 -7.51 -27.73
N LEU A 8 26.36 -8.25 -26.82
CA LEU A 8 25.66 -8.98 -25.76
C LEU A 8 25.07 -8.04 -24.69
N ALA A 9 25.79 -6.98 -24.32
CA ALA A 9 25.32 -5.99 -23.37
C ALA A 9 24.12 -5.18 -23.91
N ALA A 10 24.15 -4.83 -25.20
CA ALA A 10 23.02 -4.12 -25.84
C ALA A 10 21.77 -5.00 -25.95
N SER A 11 21.91 -6.29 -26.29
CA SER A 11 20.78 -7.21 -26.41
C SER A 11 20.11 -7.50 -25.06
N VAL A 12 20.85 -7.59 -23.96
CA VAL A 12 20.32 -7.76 -22.61
C VAL A 12 19.54 -6.52 -22.16
N PHE A 13 20.03 -5.31 -22.47
CA PHE A 13 19.34 -4.06 -22.12
C PHE A 13 18.04 -3.89 -22.90
N PHE A 14 18.01 -4.26 -24.20
CA PHE A 14 16.79 -4.23 -25.01
C PHE A 14 15.76 -5.25 -24.54
N ALA A 15 16.15 -6.45 -24.12
CA ALA A 15 15.25 -7.47 -23.62
C ALA A 15 14.58 -7.03 -22.32
N VAL A 16 15.33 -6.49 -21.35
CA VAL A 16 14.78 -6.01 -20.07
C VAL A 16 13.81 -4.84 -20.28
N ALA A 17 14.11 -3.92 -21.21
CA ALA A 17 13.21 -2.81 -21.54
C ALA A 17 11.92 -3.31 -22.23
N ALA A 18 12.01 -4.33 -23.09
CA ALA A 18 10.85 -4.91 -23.78
C ALA A 18 9.89 -5.64 -22.82
N PHE A 19 10.41 -6.37 -21.84
CA PHE A 19 9.59 -7.01 -20.81
C PHE A 19 8.89 -5.98 -19.91
N ALA A 20 9.59 -4.94 -19.45
CA ALA A 20 9.01 -3.88 -18.64
C ALA A 20 7.90 -3.11 -19.38
N GLN A 21 8.06 -2.90 -20.67
CA GLN A 21 7.05 -2.25 -21.51
C GLN A 21 5.83 -3.14 -21.71
N ASN A 22 6.00 -4.46 -21.78
CA ASN A 22 4.90 -5.40 -21.90
C ASN A 22 4.05 -5.45 -20.63
N ASP A 23 4.66 -5.52 -19.43
CA ASP A 23 3.94 -5.51 -18.15
C ASP A 23 3.05 -4.26 -17.99
N SER A 24 3.57 -3.09 -18.31
CA SER A 24 2.82 -1.83 -18.27
C SER A 24 1.61 -1.85 -19.20
N LEU A 25 1.80 -2.29 -20.44
CA LEU A 25 0.71 -2.40 -21.42
C LEU A 25 -0.32 -3.45 -20.98
N THR A 26 0.13 -4.59 -20.46
CA THR A 26 -0.75 -5.64 -19.92
C THR A 26 -1.60 -5.10 -18.77
N PHE A 27 -1.00 -4.36 -17.84
CA PHE A 27 -1.69 -3.77 -16.70
C PHE A 27 -2.73 -2.72 -17.14
N VAL A 28 -2.31 -1.79 -18.00
CA VAL A 28 -3.18 -0.66 -18.41
C VAL A 28 -4.35 -1.15 -19.27
N ASN A 29 -4.12 -2.15 -20.13
CA ASN A 29 -5.14 -2.71 -21.02
C ASN A 29 -5.95 -3.84 -20.40
N ALA A 30 -5.68 -4.22 -19.14
CA ALA A 30 -6.41 -5.27 -18.46
C ALA A 30 -7.92 -4.93 -18.39
N LYS A 31 -8.74 -5.95 -18.54
CA LYS A 31 -10.20 -5.82 -18.42
C LYS A 31 -10.60 -5.86 -16.94
N TRP A 32 -10.25 -4.80 -16.20
CA TRP A 32 -10.57 -4.69 -14.80
C TRP A 32 -12.06 -4.91 -14.52
N ASN A 33 -12.37 -5.71 -13.49
CA ASN A 33 -13.69 -5.71 -12.90
C ASN A 33 -13.85 -4.38 -12.13
N VAL A 34 -14.69 -3.50 -12.65
CA VAL A 34 -14.87 -2.12 -12.14
C VAL A 34 -16.25 -1.99 -11.55
N LYS A 35 -16.32 -1.62 -10.26
CA LYS A 35 -17.58 -1.42 -9.54
C LYS A 35 -17.61 -0.05 -8.89
N GLU A 36 -18.65 0.72 -9.15
CA GLU A 36 -18.92 1.96 -8.41
C GLU A 36 -19.56 1.60 -7.05
N ILE A 37 -18.83 1.88 -5.97
CA ILE A 37 -19.28 1.65 -4.58
C ILE A 37 -20.13 2.81 -4.08
N GLY A 38 -19.92 3.96 -4.66
CA GLY A 38 -20.64 5.18 -4.37
C GLY A 38 -20.06 6.34 -5.14
N LYS A 39 -20.73 7.48 -5.13
CA LYS A 39 -20.30 8.65 -5.89
C LYS A 39 -18.84 9.00 -5.61
N GLY A 40 -17.97 8.80 -6.61
CA GLY A 40 -16.53 9.06 -6.52
C GLY A 40 -15.73 8.00 -5.75
N ILE A 41 -16.30 6.81 -5.53
CA ILE A 41 -15.60 5.66 -4.94
C ILE A 41 -15.75 4.48 -5.90
N VAL A 42 -14.63 3.99 -6.41
CA VAL A 42 -14.58 2.92 -7.41
C VAL A 42 -13.66 1.80 -6.93
N LEU A 43 -14.17 0.58 -6.89
CA LEU A 43 -13.37 -0.64 -6.72
C LEU A 43 -12.97 -1.18 -8.09
N LYS A 44 -11.71 -1.56 -8.23
CA LYS A 44 -11.15 -2.23 -9.41
C LYS A 44 -10.39 -3.46 -8.95
N GLU A 45 -10.72 -4.60 -9.54
CA GLU A 45 -10.05 -5.88 -9.24
C GLU A 45 -9.66 -6.57 -10.54
N PHE A 46 -8.47 -7.18 -10.55
CA PHE A 46 -8.05 -8.01 -11.67
C PHE A 46 -7.11 -9.14 -11.22
N HIS A 47 -7.32 -10.32 -11.80
CA HIS A 47 -6.49 -11.50 -11.60
C HIS A 47 -5.59 -11.68 -12.82
N PHE A 48 -4.34 -11.26 -12.71
CA PHE A 48 -3.31 -11.39 -13.74
C PHE A 48 -2.78 -12.82 -13.78
N THR A 49 -3.31 -13.65 -14.69
CA THR A 49 -2.96 -15.05 -14.88
C THR A 49 -2.82 -15.41 -16.36
N GLY A 50 -2.26 -16.58 -16.68
CA GLY A 50 -2.09 -17.03 -18.05
C GLY A 50 -1.31 -16.02 -18.88
N ASP A 51 -1.86 -15.60 -20.02
CA ASP A 51 -1.24 -14.62 -20.93
C ASP A 51 -1.30 -13.17 -20.41
N SER A 52 -2.08 -12.92 -19.37
CA SER A 52 -2.15 -11.60 -18.72
C SER A 52 -1.22 -11.43 -17.53
N LYS A 53 -0.29 -12.36 -17.28
CA LYS A 53 0.70 -12.23 -16.23
C LYS A 53 1.49 -10.93 -16.32
N ILE A 54 1.84 -10.38 -15.18
CA ILE A 54 2.81 -9.30 -15.04
C ILE A 54 3.93 -9.76 -14.13
N PHE A 55 5.15 -9.27 -14.35
CA PHE A 55 6.35 -9.67 -13.60
C PHE A 55 6.60 -11.18 -13.66
N ASP A 56 6.28 -11.83 -14.80
CA ASP A 56 6.40 -13.28 -15.02
C ASP A 56 5.70 -14.14 -13.95
N SER A 57 4.62 -13.63 -13.34
CA SER A 57 3.94 -14.30 -12.24
C SER A 57 2.45 -13.97 -12.17
N ASN A 58 1.70 -14.87 -11.54
CA ASN A 58 0.31 -14.59 -11.23
C ASN A 58 0.21 -13.51 -10.15
N GLN A 59 -0.70 -12.55 -10.33
CA GLN A 59 -0.96 -11.48 -9.40
C GLN A 59 -2.46 -11.23 -9.25
N TYR A 60 -2.94 -10.97 -8.05
CA TYR A 60 -4.28 -10.46 -7.81
C TYR A 60 -4.17 -9.07 -7.20
N ILE A 61 -4.81 -8.10 -7.81
CA ILE A 61 -4.69 -6.69 -7.42
C ILE A 61 -6.08 -6.11 -7.22
N SER A 62 -6.29 -5.54 -6.04
CA SER A 62 -7.50 -4.79 -5.68
C SER A 62 -7.13 -3.32 -5.45
N ILE A 63 -7.86 -2.41 -6.08
CA ILE A 63 -7.63 -0.96 -6.00
C ILE A 63 -8.95 -0.29 -5.66
N VAL A 64 -8.96 0.54 -4.61
CA VAL A 64 -10.05 1.49 -4.38
C VAL A 64 -9.56 2.89 -4.73
N GLU A 65 -10.21 3.50 -5.73
CA GLU A 65 -10.02 4.90 -6.11
C GLU A 65 -11.08 5.77 -5.44
N ILE A 66 -10.66 6.79 -4.69
CA ILE A 66 -11.54 7.76 -4.02
C ILE A 66 -11.25 9.15 -4.57
N ASP A 67 -12.20 9.73 -5.31
CA ASP A 67 -12.16 11.13 -5.75
C ASP A 67 -12.77 12.01 -4.67
N SER A 68 -11.94 12.68 -3.88
CA SER A 68 -12.36 13.52 -2.75
C SER A 68 -13.11 14.81 -3.15
N LYS A 69 -13.24 15.12 -4.46
CA LYS A 69 -14.16 16.14 -4.95
C LYS A 69 -15.59 15.62 -5.06
N LYS A 70 -15.75 14.33 -5.35
CA LYS A 70 -17.05 13.70 -5.63
C LYS A 70 -17.55 12.90 -4.43
N ALA A 71 -16.65 12.18 -3.77
CA ALA A 71 -16.98 11.37 -2.60
C ALA A 71 -17.33 12.26 -1.41
N LYS A 72 -18.50 12.05 -0.85
CA LYS A 72 -18.88 12.63 0.44
C LYS A 72 -18.32 11.72 1.54
N GLY A 73 -17.38 12.21 2.32
CA GLY A 73 -16.75 11.45 3.38
C GLY A 73 -15.39 12.01 3.77
N ARG A 74 -14.75 11.32 4.70
CA ARG A 74 -13.46 11.73 5.27
C ARG A 74 -12.58 10.54 5.55
N PHE A 75 -11.28 10.71 5.41
CA PHE A 75 -10.32 9.76 5.94
C PHE A 75 -10.18 9.91 7.46
N ALA A 76 -9.93 8.80 8.12
CA ALA A 76 -9.69 8.72 9.56
C ALA A 76 -8.75 7.55 9.87
N LEU A 77 -8.11 7.58 11.04
CA LEU A 77 -7.35 6.46 11.57
C LEU A 77 -8.17 5.75 12.65
N ALA A 78 -8.05 4.43 12.68
CA ALA A 78 -8.53 3.60 13.78
C ALA A 78 -7.36 2.90 14.46
N SER A 79 -7.46 2.68 15.76
CA SER A 79 -6.49 1.93 16.57
C SER A 79 -7.16 1.36 17.81
N ASN A 80 -6.59 0.26 18.31
CA ASN A 80 -6.91 -0.31 19.62
C ASN A 80 -5.62 -0.48 20.42
N LEU A 81 -5.40 0.37 21.41
CA LEU A 81 -4.23 0.28 22.29
C LEU A 81 -4.24 -1.04 23.10
N GLY A 82 -3.15 -1.79 23.00
CA GLY A 82 -2.97 -3.05 23.70
C GLY A 82 -3.75 -4.24 23.15
N TYR A 83 -4.48 -4.06 22.05
CA TYR A 83 -5.28 -5.12 21.41
C TYR A 83 -5.06 -5.17 19.90
N ILE A 84 -5.32 -6.34 19.34
CA ILE A 84 -5.30 -6.55 17.88
C ILE A 84 -6.73 -6.81 17.40
N THR A 85 -7.09 -6.16 16.28
CA THR A 85 -8.44 -6.14 15.71
C THR A 85 -8.38 -6.35 14.20
N PRO A 86 -9.27 -7.13 13.57
CA PRO A 86 -9.33 -7.22 12.12
C PRO A 86 -9.64 -5.85 11.46
N THR A 87 -9.12 -5.60 10.27
CA THR A 87 -9.42 -4.39 9.48
C THR A 87 -10.93 -4.27 9.22
N SER A 88 -11.58 -5.38 8.90
CA SER A 88 -13.03 -5.45 8.68
C SER A 88 -13.82 -5.03 9.92
N LYS A 89 -13.34 -5.38 11.13
CA LYS A 89 -13.99 -4.96 12.37
C LYS A 89 -13.76 -3.48 12.65
N PHE A 90 -12.56 -2.94 12.42
CA PHE A 90 -12.32 -1.49 12.49
C PHE A 90 -13.28 -0.74 11.56
N ALA A 91 -13.48 -1.25 10.34
CA ALA A 91 -14.40 -0.67 9.38
C ALA A 91 -15.84 -0.66 9.89
N LYS A 92 -16.34 -1.83 10.31
CA LYS A 92 -17.73 -2.01 10.79
C LYS A 92 -18.02 -1.18 12.03
N ASP A 93 -17.13 -1.20 13.01
CA ASP A 93 -17.28 -0.43 14.26
C ASP A 93 -17.29 1.09 14.03
N SER A 94 -16.65 1.55 12.95
CA SER A 94 -16.55 2.98 12.60
C SER A 94 -17.54 3.43 11.52
N GLY A 95 -18.34 2.54 10.96
CA GLY A 95 -19.21 2.84 9.80
C GLY A 95 -18.40 3.24 8.55
N ALA A 96 -17.22 2.67 8.37
CA ALA A 96 -16.40 2.98 7.21
C ALA A 96 -16.85 2.23 5.97
N VAL A 97 -16.93 2.93 4.86
CA VAL A 97 -17.24 2.36 3.54
C VAL A 97 -16.03 1.65 2.95
N VAL A 98 -14.83 2.15 3.23
CA VAL A 98 -13.56 1.55 2.82
C VAL A 98 -12.60 1.56 3.99
N ALA A 99 -11.84 0.48 4.15
CA ALA A 99 -10.75 0.41 5.10
C ALA A 99 -9.56 -0.39 4.54
N MET A 100 -8.38 -0.06 4.99
CA MET A 100 -7.14 -0.79 4.71
C MET A 100 -6.34 -0.94 6.01
N ASN A 101 -5.60 -2.04 6.14
CA ASN A 101 -4.65 -2.18 7.24
C ASN A 101 -3.70 -0.98 7.29
N GLY A 102 -3.24 -0.65 8.48
CA GLY A 102 -2.38 0.51 8.71
C GLY A 102 -0.89 0.20 8.60
N THR A 103 -0.13 0.78 9.52
CA THR A 103 1.32 0.69 9.55
C THR A 103 1.83 -0.45 10.43
N PHE A 104 3.16 -0.62 10.47
CA PHE A 104 3.85 -1.67 11.20
C PHE A 104 3.59 -1.60 12.71
N TYR A 105 3.50 -2.76 13.33
CA TYR A 105 3.15 -2.89 14.73
C TYR A 105 3.88 -4.03 15.42
N ASN A 106 3.88 -4.00 16.73
CA ASN A 106 4.42 -5.07 17.56
C ASN A 106 3.46 -6.25 17.58
N MET A 107 3.87 -7.40 17.03
CA MET A 107 3.03 -8.61 16.97
C MET A 107 2.89 -9.31 18.33
N LYS A 108 3.61 -8.85 19.35
CA LYS A 108 3.53 -9.32 20.73
C LYS A 108 3.04 -8.19 21.62
N LYS A 109 2.46 -8.53 22.78
CA LYS A 109 2.11 -7.51 23.77
C LYS A 109 3.30 -6.59 24.04
N PRO A 110 3.08 -5.28 24.16
CA PRO A 110 1.79 -4.60 24.38
C PRO A 110 0.96 -4.27 23.12
N TYR A 111 1.21 -4.84 21.94
CA TYR A 111 0.46 -4.59 20.70
C TYR A 111 0.30 -3.10 20.41
N ASN A 112 1.35 -2.43 20.01
CA ASN A 112 1.38 -1.02 19.69
C ASN A 112 1.95 -0.76 18.31
N SER A 113 1.69 0.40 17.73
CA SER A 113 2.40 0.84 16.52
C SER A 113 3.90 1.00 16.83
N VAL A 114 4.76 0.57 15.91
CA VAL A 114 6.23 0.73 16.00
C VAL A 114 6.73 1.85 15.07
N CYS A 115 5.85 2.42 14.25
CA CYS A 115 6.04 3.66 13.50
C CYS A 115 5.21 4.76 14.15
N TYR A 116 5.55 6.03 13.90
CA TYR A 116 4.81 7.16 14.46
C TYR A 116 3.31 7.07 14.14
N PHE A 117 2.50 7.19 15.16
CA PHE A 117 1.05 7.13 15.03
C PHE A 117 0.39 8.13 15.97
N LYS A 118 -0.37 9.06 15.40
CA LYS A 118 -1.17 10.06 16.13
C LYS A 118 -2.60 10.00 15.63
N LYS A 119 -3.55 9.81 16.53
CA LYS A 119 -4.98 9.76 16.22
C LYS A 119 -5.73 10.83 17.03
N ASN A 120 -6.40 11.73 16.31
CA ASN A 120 -7.18 12.82 16.91
C ASN A 120 -6.39 13.64 17.95
N GLY A 121 -5.11 13.90 17.68
CA GLY A 121 -4.21 14.64 18.55
C GLY A 121 -3.50 13.81 19.62
N VAL A 122 -3.84 12.52 19.79
CA VAL A 122 -3.21 11.63 20.77
C VAL A 122 -2.18 10.74 20.07
N GLU A 123 -0.96 10.72 20.58
CA GLU A 123 0.12 9.85 20.09
C GLU A 123 0.01 8.46 20.69
N GLU A 124 0.07 7.44 19.85
CA GLU A 124 -0.16 6.03 20.19
C GLU A 124 0.92 5.14 19.57
N PHE A 125 2.19 5.34 19.85
CA PHE A 125 3.28 4.53 19.31
C PHE A 125 4.40 4.29 20.29
N VAL A 126 5.21 3.25 20.04
CA VAL A 126 6.49 3.01 20.70
C VAL A 126 7.55 2.84 19.64
N PHE A 127 8.50 3.75 19.63
CA PHE A 127 9.60 3.77 18.72
C PHE A 127 10.49 2.53 18.81
N THR A 128 10.95 2.01 17.65
CA THR A 128 11.97 0.98 17.59
C THR A 128 12.96 1.28 16.47
N GLU A 129 14.26 1.32 16.78
CA GLU A 129 15.34 1.58 15.79
C GLU A 129 15.31 0.65 14.59
N LYS A 130 14.79 -0.58 14.75
CA LYS A 130 14.67 -1.57 13.67
C LYS A 130 13.76 -1.13 12.53
N MET A 131 12.91 -0.13 12.77
CA MET A 131 11.94 0.36 11.78
C MET A 131 12.42 1.60 11.03
N ALA A 132 13.58 2.19 11.38
CA ALA A 132 14.10 3.42 10.76
C ALA A 132 14.16 3.36 9.23
N GLN A 133 14.46 2.20 8.65
CA GLN A 133 14.50 1.99 7.20
C GLN A 133 13.12 1.86 6.54
N ARG A 134 12.05 1.76 7.35
CA ARG A 134 10.68 1.53 6.91
C ARG A 134 9.73 2.59 7.42
N ASP A 135 10.25 3.75 7.82
CA ASP A 135 9.49 4.82 8.46
C ASP A 135 9.87 6.20 7.87
N ASN A 136 10.10 6.23 6.55
CA ASN A 136 10.53 7.42 5.83
C ASN A 136 9.42 8.12 5.05
N GLY A 137 8.19 7.68 5.23
CA GLY A 137 7.00 8.31 4.69
C GLY A 137 5.89 8.40 5.73
N ALA A 138 4.95 9.30 5.55
CA ALA A 138 3.77 9.44 6.40
C ALA A 138 2.55 9.89 5.64
N ILE A 139 1.38 9.47 6.09
CA ILE A 139 0.12 10.11 5.76
C ILE A 139 -0.26 11.09 6.88
N ALA A 140 -0.65 12.31 6.48
CA ALA A 140 -1.26 13.27 7.37
C ALA A 140 -2.73 13.47 6.97
N ILE A 141 -3.63 13.40 7.94
CA ILE A 141 -5.06 13.60 7.74
C ILE A 141 -5.44 14.95 8.37
N SER A 142 -5.91 15.87 7.55
CA SER A 142 -6.34 17.20 8.00
C SER A 142 -7.64 17.13 8.84
N LYS A 143 -7.98 18.22 9.55
CA LYS A 143 -9.27 18.35 10.26
C LYS A 143 -10.49 18.11 9.38
N LYS A 144 -10.36 18.34 8.06
CA LYS A 144 -11.42 18.07 7.07
C LYS A 144 -11.39 16.64 6.52
N GLY A 145 -10.54 15.76 7.07
CA GLY A 145 -10.40 14.37 6.64
C GLY A 145 -9.76 14.19 5.27
N LYS A 146 -8.95 15.14 4.80
CA LYS A 146 -8.17 15.01 3.57
C LYS A 146 -6.82 14.43 3.87
N VAL A 147 -6.38 13.47 3.06
CA VAL A 147 -5.06 12.82 3.14
C VAL A 147 -4.05 13.57 2.30
N ALA A 148 -2.84 13.70 2.83
CA ALA A 148 -1.62 14.03 2.10
C ALA A 148 -0.53 13.01 2.47
N ILE A 149 0.32 12.67 1.50
CA ILE A 149 1.51 11.83 1.70
C ILE A 149 2.72 12.77 1.82
N HIS A 150 3.60 12.46 2.76
CA HIS A 150 4.82 13.22 3.01
C HIS A 150 6.01 12.26 3.07
N ALA A 151 7.14 12.67 2.50
CA ALA A 151 8.44 12.03 2.69
C ALA A 151 9.19 12.73 3.83
N ALA A 152 10.01 11.99 4.56
CA ALA A 152 10.81 12.52 5.66
C ALA A 152 11.78 13.62 5.21
N ASP A 153 12.39 13.42 4.05
CA ASP A 153 13.17 14.42 3.33
C ASP A 153 12.79 14.36 1.85
N PRO A 154 11.97 15.30 1.37
CA PRO A 154 11.55 15.28 -0.03
C PRO A 154 12.70 15.53 -1.02
N SER A 155 13.81 16.14 -0.58
CA SER A 155 15.00 16.35 -1.43
C SER A 155 15.83 15.08 -1.62
N VAL A 156 15.67 14.09 -0.74
CA VAL A 156 16.39 12.81 -0.77
C VAL A 156 15.41 11.65 -0.55
N PRO A 157 14.54 11.38 -1.52
CA PRO A 157 13.53 10.31 -1.41
C PRO A 157 14.20 8.95 -1.13
N GLY A 158 13.68 8.23 -0.16
CA GLY A 158 14.16 6.89 0.20
C GLY A 158 15.29 6.86 1.23
N ASN A 159 15.68 7.99 1.80
CA ASN A 159 16.71 8.03 2.85
C ASN A 159 16.26 7.34 4.15
N ILE A 160 17.25 6.76 4.86
CA ILE A 160 17.06 6.34 6.26
C ILE A 160 16.91 7.60 7.11
N VAL A 161 15.84 7.64 7.88
CA VAL A 161 15.53 8.80 8.72
C VAL A 161 16.21 8.67 10.06
N ALA A 162 17.10 9.61 10.37
CA ALA A 162 17.76 9.68 11.68
C ALA A 162 16.80 10.15 12.79
N ASP A 163 15.93 11.11 12.48
CA ASP A 163 14.91 11.64 13.39
C ASP A 163 13.56 10.96 13.12
N GLN A 164 13.22 9.93 13.84
CA GLN A 164 11.94 9.22 13.68
C GLN A 164 10.75 9.96 14.31
N ALA A 165 10.99 11.03 15.03
CA ALA A 165 9.93 11.93 15.46
C ALA A 165 9.54 12.96 14.38
N TRP A 166 10.19 12.93 13.19
CA TRP A 166 9.90 13.87 12.12
C TRP A 166 8.39 13.99 11.77
N PRO A 167 7.57 12.90 11.82
CA PRO A 167 6.15 13.02 11.50
C PRO A 167 5.38 13.87 12.51
N SER A 168 5.88 14.04 13.74
CA SER A 168 5.25 14.91 14.75
C SER A 168 5.16 16.37 14.32
N LYS A 169 6.06 16.78 13.40
CA LYS A 169 6.13 18.15 12.83
C LYS A 169 5.11 18.39 11.73
N LEU A 170 4.43 17.34 11.25
CA LEU A 170 3.42 17.46 10.21
C LEU A 170 2.10 18.00 10.76
N ASP A 171 1.43 18.81 9.91
CA ASP A 171 0.12 19.35 10.24
C ASP A 171 -0.97 18.28 10.12
N GLY A 172 -1.82 18.22 11.14
CA GLY A 172 -2.99 17.35 11.14
C GLY A 172 -3.26 16.71 12.50
N PRO A 173 -4.53 16.48 12.82
CA PRO A 173 -4.92 15.78 14.05
C PRO A 173 -4.58 14.28 14.01
N SER A 174 -4.43 13.71 12.82
CA SER A 174 -4.12 12.28 12.67
C SER A 174 -2.99 12.09 11.67
N ILE A 175 -1.96 11.37 12.08
CA ILE A 175 -0.74 11.11 11.31
C ILE A 175 -0.36 9.65 11.52
N MET A 176 0.00 8.97 10.43
CA MET A 176 0.51 7.60 10.48
C MET A 176 1.72 7.51 9.57
N SER A 177 2.90 7.29 10.15
CA SER A 177 4.09 7.01 9.36
C SER A 177 4.16 5.55 8.96
N SER A 178 4.84 5.28 7.87
CA SER A 178 5.08 3.97 7.31
C SER A 178 6.21 4.04 6.27
N GLY A 179 6.45 2.95 5.55
CA GLY A 179 7.47 2.99 4.51
C GLY A 179 7.86 1.64 3.93
N PRO A 180 8.81 1.70 3.00
CA PRO A 180 9.40 2.92 2.47
C PRO A 180 8.43 3.76 1.63
N ILE A 181 8.74 5.06 1.49
CA ILE A 181 8.12 5.90 0.47
C ILE A 181 8.48 5.33 -0.91
N LEU A 182 7.55 5.34 -1.83
CA LEU A 182 7.70 4.72 -3.16
C LEU A 182 7.83 5.76 -4.28
N ILE A 183 7.03 6.81 -4.21
CA ILE A 183 6.97 7.89 -5.21
C ILE A 183 6.81 9.20 -4.45
N VAL A 184 7.52 10.23 -4.87
CA VAL A 184 7.41 11.62 -4.39
C VAL A 184 7.39 12.55 -5.60
N ASP A 185 6.38 13.40 -5.72
CA ASP A 185 6.22 14.36 -6.83
C ASP A 185 6.40 13.71 -8.22
N GLY A 186 5.86 12.51 -8.40
CA GLY A 186 5.98 11.74 -9.64
C GLY A 186 7.35 11.09 -9.89
N GLN A 187 8.28 11.16 -8.96
CA GLN A 187 9.60 10.52 -9.08
C GLN A 187 9.69 9.28 -8.19
N ASP A 188 10.27 8.19 -8.72
CA ASP A 188 10.52 6.98 -7.92
C ASP A 188 11.51 7.28 -6.81
N ALA A 189 11.13 6.89 -5.58
CA ALA A 189 12.03 6.96 -4.46
C ALA A 189 13.12 5.88 -4.57
N ARG A 190 14.29 6.17 -4.03
CA ARG A 190 15.37 5.18 -3.88
C ARG A 190 14.94 4.12 -2.88
N LEU A 191 15.05 2.86 -3.27
CA LEU A 191 14.81 1.70 -2.41
C LEU A 191 16.13 0.98 -2.13
N ASP A 192 16.37 0.66 -0.87
CA ASP A 192 17.57 -0.10 -0.48
C ASP A 192 17.48 -1.56 -0.93
N GLU A 193 18.64 -2.12 -1.31
CA GLU A 193 18.81 -3.51 -1.71
C GLU A 193 18.81 -4.46 -0.50
N ASN A 194 17.66 -4.60 0.15
CA ASN A 194 17.46 -5.52 1.28
C ASN A 194 16.36 -6.54 0.97
N SER A 195 16.28 -7.60 1.79
CA SER A 195 15.30 -8.70 1.59
C SER A 195 13.85 -8.24 1.68
N PHE A 196 13.54 -7.24 2.51
CA PHE A 196 12.19 -6.73 2.63
C PHE A 196 11.71 -6.05 1.34
N ASN A 197 12.59 -5.30 0.69
CA ASN A 197 12.27 -4.61 -0.56
C ASN A 197 12.31 -5.57 -1.75
N ARG A 198 13.28 -6.50 -1.78
CA ARG A 198 13.52 -7.40 -2.92
C ARG A 198 12.54 -8.55 -3.00
N ASN A 199 12.18 -9.13 -1.87
CA ASN A 199 11.34 -10.33 -1.87
C ASN A 199 9.89 -9.97 -2.21
N ARG A 200 9.24 -10.84 -2.98
CA ARG A 200 7.82 -10.75 -3.29
C ARG A 200 6.98 -11.12 -2.07
N HIS A 201 6.06 -10.26 -1.71
CA HIS A 201 5.13 -10.41 -0.60
C HIS A 201 3.77 -9.82 -0.97
N PRO A 202 2.68 -10.16 -0.26
CA PRO A 202 1.48 -9.32 -0.27
C PRO A 202 1.87 -7.90 0.13
N ARG A 203 1.32 -6.88 -0.54
CA ARG A 203 1.61 -5.47 -0.28
C ARG A 203 0.33 -4.67 -0.13
N SER A 204 0.35 -3.71 0.77
CA SER A 204 -0.65 -2.66 0.90
C SER A 204 0.02 -1.31 0.70
N GLY A 205 -0.66 -0.39 0.07
CA GLY A 205 -0.12 0.96 -0.13
C GLY A 205 -1.19 1.98 -0.43
N ILE A 206 -0.83 3.22 -0.21
CA ILE A 206 -1.64 4.38 -0.53
C ILE A 206 -0.91 5.25 -1.56
N GLY A 207 -1.65 5.76 -2.54
CA GLY A 207 -1.16 6.76 -3.49
C GLY A 207 -2.08 7.95 -3.58
N THR A 208 -1.54 9.10 -4.00
CA THR A 208 -2.32 10.30 -4.25
C THR A 208 -2.01 10.89 -5.62
N ARG A 209 -3.01 11.56 -6.21
CA ARG A 209 -2.86 12.40 -7.40
C ARG A 209 -3.91 13.50 -7.37
N GLY A 210 -3.51 14.71 -7.10
CA GLY A 210 -4.41 15.84 -7.00
C GLY A 210 -5.49 15.62 -5.94
N LYS A 211 -6.72 15.28 -6.33
CA LYS A 211 -7.85 14.99 -5.41
C LYS A 211 -8.21 13.50 -5.33
N LYS A 212 -7.48 12.68 -6.03
CA LYS A 212 -7.66 11.23 -6.00
C LYS A 212 -6.76 10.60 -4.96
N VAL A 213 -7.29 9.61 -4.26
CA VAL A 213 -6.57 8.72 -3.34
C VAL A 213 -6.78 7.30 -3.82
N TYR A 214 -5.70 6.54 -3.89
CA TYR A 214 -5.69 5.13 -4.27
C TYR A 214 -5.30 4.30 -3.06
N LEU A 215 -6.13 3.32 -2.68
CA LEU A 215 -5.80 2.28 -1.73
C LEU A 215 -5.59 1.00 -2.52
N VAL A 216 -4.41 0.41 -2.41
CA VAL A 216 -3.99 -0.72 -3.24
C VAL A 216 -3.59 -1.89 -2.36
N ALA A 217 -4.19 -3.05 -2.62
CA ALA A 217 -3.76 -4.33 -2.07
C ALA A 217 -3.31 -5.24 -3.22
N VAL A 218 -2.12 -5.80 -3.10
CA VAL A 218 -1.59 -6.86 -3.96
C VAL A 218 -1.49 -8.11 -3.12
N ASP A 219 -2.19 -9.16 -3.52
CA ASP A 219 -2.15 -10.45 -2.85
C ASP A 219 -0.81 -11.17 -3.07
N GLY A 220 -0.53 -12.18 -2.27
CA GLY A 220 0.71 -12.91 -2.41
C GLY A 220 0.79 -14.16 -1.54
N ARG A 221 1.97 -14.80 -1.51
CA ARG A 221 2.24 -16.05 -0.79
C ARG A 221 1.44 -17.25 -1.29
N ASN A 222 0.88 -17.15 -2.50
CA ASN A 222 0.20 -18.24 -3.20
C ASN A 222 0.61 -18.17 -4.67
N ALA A 223 1.66 -18.92 -5.04
CA ALA A 223 2.26 -18.85 -6.38
C ALA A 223 1.29 -19.25 -7.51
N ASP A 224 0.35 -20.13 -7.23
CA ASP A 224 -0.63 -20.59 -8.21
C ASP A 224 -1.67 -19.51 -8.56
N ASN A 225 -1.95 -18.57 -7.61
CA ASN A 225 -2.94 -17.52 -7.80
C ASN A 225 -2.35 -16.12 -7.73
N ALA A 226 -1.51 -15.82 -6.73
CA ALA A 226 -0.88 -14.53 -6.53
C ALA A 226 0.47 -14.70 -5.81
N GLN A 227 1.57 -14.44 -6.48
CA GLN A 227 2.90 -14.58 -5.89
C GLN A 227 3.23 -13.44 -4.95
N GLY A 228 2.65 -12.28 -5.18
CA GLY A 228 3.01 -11.02 -4.55
C GLY A 228 4.10 -10.28 -5.32
N VAL A 229 4.49 -9.12 -4.83
CA VAL A 229 5.41 -8.22 -5.52
C VAL A 229 6.53 -7.72 -4.62
N SER A 230 7.70 -7.44 -5.21
CA SER A 230 8.76 -6.66 -4.61
C SER A 230 8.33 -5.20 -4.51
N LEU A 231 9.05 -4.36 -3.76
CA LEU A 231 8.69 -2.93 -3.69
C LEU A 231 9.00 -2.18 -4.98
N TRP A 232 9.96 -2.61 -5.80
CA TRP A 232 10.16 -2.04 -7.14
C TRP A 232 9.00 -2.35 -8.08
N GLU A 233 8.48 -3.58 -8.04
CA GLU A 233 7.28 -3.97 -8.80
C GLU A 233 6.04 -3.23 -8.28
N PHE A 234 5.92 -3.04 -6.96
CA PHE A 234 4.83 -2.29 -6.36
C PHE A 234 4.88 -0.80 -6.74
N THR A 235 6.07 -0.20 -6.78
CA THR A 235 6.27 1.18 -7.29
C THR A 235 5.77 1.31 -8.73
N LYS A 236 6.08 0.32 -9.59
CA LYS A 236 5.56 0.30 -10.98
C LYS A 236 4.04 0.27 -11.01
N ILE A 237 3.41 -0.58 -10.18
CA ILE A 237 1.94 -0.63 -10.08
C ILE A 237 1.38 0.74 -9.67
N MET A 238 1.96 1.39 -8.65
CA MET A 238 1.54 2.71 -8.20
C MET A 238 1.68 3.78 -9.31
N ARG A 239 2.74 3.70 -10.12
CA ARG A 239 2.88 4.54 -11.32
C ARG A 239 1.81 4.26 -12.37
N TRP A 240 1.54 3.00 -12.67
CA TRP A 240 0.59 2.64 -13.71
C TRP A 240 -0.84 3.04 -13.39
N ILE A 241 -1.20 3.11 -12.10
CA ILE A 241 -2.49 3.68 -11.68
C ILE A 241 -2.48 5.21 -11.64
N GLY A 242 -1.31 5.84 -11.87
CA GLY A 242 -1.16 7.27 -11.98
C GLY A 242 -0.90 8.01 -10.66
N ALA A 243 -0.40 7.35 -9.62
CA ALA A 243 -0.02 8.03 -8.38
C ALA A 243 1.15 9.01 -8.62
N GLU A 244 1.06 10.20 -8.04
CA GLU A 244 2.12 11.20 -7.98
C GLU A 244 2.92 11.08 -6.69
N ASP A 245 2.25 10.72 -5.59
CA ASP A 245 2.91 10.30 -4.35
C ASP A 245 2.41 8.91 -3.99
N ALA A 246 3.30 8.06 -3.43
CA ALA A 246 2.94 6.72 -3.01
C ALA A 246 3.76 6.25 -1.81
N LEU A 247 3.07 5.59 -0.88
CA LEU A 247 3.64 5.07 0.35
C LEU A 247 3.28 3.60 0.53
N ASN A 248 4.28 2.77 0.82
CA ASN A 248 4.08 1.40 1.25
C ASN A 248 3.59 1.37 2.71
N MET A 249 2.59 0.55 2.96
CA MET A 249 2.03 0.28 4.28
C MET A 249 2.51 -1.09 4.80
N ASP A 250 2.04 -1.52 5.97
CA ASP A 250 2.32 -2.89 6.42
C ASP A 250 1.73 -3.90 5.44
N GLY A 251 2.52 -4.90 5.10
CA GLY A 251 2.19 -5.90 4.09
C GLY A 251 2.11 -7.32 4.66
N GLY A 252 2.36 -8.30 3.79
CA GLY A 252 2.36 -9.69 4.18
C GLY A 252 0.98 -10.14 4.68
N GLY A 253 0.93 -10.80 5.83
CA GLY A 253 -0.34 -11.26 6.40
C GLY A 253 -1.29 -10.14 6.83
N SER A 254 -0.79 -8.91 7.02
CA SER A 254 -1.62 -7.75 7.37
C SER A 254 -2.40 -7.19 6.17
N THR A 255 -1.97 -7.50 4.94
CA THR A 255 -2.59 -6.98 3.70
C THR A 255 -4.08 -7.28 3.66
N THR A 256 -4.90 -6.27 3.90
CA THR A 256 -6.36 -6.37 3.89
C THR A 256 -6.97 -5.08 3.36
N LEU A 257 -7.82 -5.18 2.35
CA LEU A 257 -8.63 -4.10 1.81
C LEU A 257 -10.11 -4.47 1.98
N TYR A 258 -10.83 -3.61 2.67
CA TYR A 258 -12.25 -3.76 2.97
C TYR A 258 -13.06 -2.73 2.20
N VAL A 259 -14.18 -3.19 1.64
CA VAL A 259 -15.22 -2.36 1.01
C VAL A 259 -16.57 -2.83 1.52
N GLU A 260 -17.37 -1.93 2.08
CA GLU A 260 -18.69 -2.23 2.64
C GLU A 260 -19.60 -2.93 1.63
N GLY A 261 -20.23 -4.03 2.05
CA GLY A 261 -21.18 -4.80 1.25
C GLY A 261 -20.55 -5.78 0.26
N GLU A 262 -19.22 -5.78 0.07
CA GLU A 262 -18.57 -6.70 -0.87
C GLU A 262 -18.37 -8.09 -0.27
N ASN A 263 -18.48 -9.12 -1.12
CA ASN A 263 -18.16 -10.51 -0.83
C ASN A 263 -18.72 -11.08 0.50
N GLY A 264 -19.81 -10.53 1.01
CA GLY A 264 -20.42 -10.92 2.30
C GLY A 264 -19.61 -10.51 3.54
N THR A 265 -18.28 -10.52 3.47
CA THR A 265 -17.37 -10.11 4.56
C THR A 265 -16.97 -8.64 4.49
N GLY A 266 -16.99 -8.06 3.30
CA GLY A 266 -16.41 -6.78 2.94
C GLY A 266 -14.95 -6.88 2.45
N ILE A 267 -14.28 -8.03 2.61
CA ILE A 267 -12.88 -8.20 2.16
C ILE A 267 -12.85 -8.39 0.64
N VAL A 268 -12.08 -7.57 -0.06
CA VAL A 268 -11.98 -7.61 -1.52
C VAL A 268 -10.71 -8.29 -2.04
N ASN A 269 -9.66 -8.33 -1.26
CA ASN A 269 -8.45 -9.09 -1.58
C ASN A 269 -8.45 -10.48 -0.91
N HIS A 270 -7.36 -11.25 -1.01
CA HIS A 270 -7.21 -12.59 -0.41
C HIS A 270 -6.09 -12.54 0.65
N PRO A 271 -6.40 -12.20 1.91
CA PRO A 271 -5.42 -12.11 2.98
C PRO A 271 -4.76 -13.46 3.27
N SER A 272 -3.44 -13.48 3.40
CA SER A 272 -2.64 -14.70 3.34
C SER A 272 -2.37 -15.38 4.68
N ASP A 273 -2.95 -14.95 5.80
CA ASP A 273 -2.55 -15.44 7.12
C ASP A 273 -3.04 -16.88 7.40
N ASN A 274 -4.15 -17.29 6.78
CA ASN A 274 -4.64 -18.68 6.81
C ASN A 274 -3.97 -19.60 5.76
N LYS A 275 -3.04 -19.06 4.93
CA LYS A 275 -2.33 -19.80 3.86
C LYS A 275 -3.23 -20.33 2.74
N LYS A 276 -4.46 -19.82 2.61
CA LYS A 276 -5.40 -20.13 1.54
C LYS A 276 -5.57 -18.93 0.61
N PHE A 277 -6.09 -19.17 -0.58
CA PHE A 277 -6.49 -18.11 -1.49
C PHE A 277 -8.00 -17.89 -1.38
N ASP A 278 -8.42 -17.39 -0.23
CA ASP A 278 -9.80 -17.03 0.10
C ASP A 278 -9.86 -15.67 0.82
N ARG A 279 -11.03 -15.22 1.22
CA ARG A 279 -11.23 -13.95 1.90
C ARG A 279 -11.35 -14.07 3.42
N GLU A 280 -10.96 -15.19 4.01
CA GLU A 280 -11.09 -15.49 5.43
C GLU A 280 -9.76 -15.37 6.21
N GLY A 281 -8.65 -15.16 5.49
CA GLY A 281 -7.29 -15.10 6.05
C GLY A 281 -6.90 -13.76 6.66
N GLU A 282 -7.84 -12.94 7.09
CA GLU A 282 -7.58 -11.61 7.64
C GLU A 282 -6.82 -11.69 8.98
N ARG A 283 -5.67 -11.02 9.04
CA ARG A 283 -4.90 -10.88 10.27
C ARG A 283 -5.49 -9.79 11.17
N ARG A 284 -5.43 -10.02 12.49
CA ARG A 284 -5.68 -8.97 13.46
C ARG A 284 -4.48 -8.04 13.56
N ILE A 285 -4.72 -6.75 13.53
CA ILE A 285 -3.74 -5.66 13.51
C ILE A 285 -4.06 -4.62 14.57
N VAL A 286 -3.18 -3.63 14.81
CA VAL A 286 -3.40 -2.61 15.84
C VAL A 286 -4.00 -1.32 15.30
N ASN A 287 -3.85 -1.03 14.01
CA ASN A 287 -4.31 0.23 13.41
C ASN A 287 -4.75 0.05 11.96
N ALA A 288 -5.65 0.90 11.49
CA ALA A 288 -6.19 0.89 10.14
C ALA A 288 -6.43 2.32 9.62
N LEU A 289 -6.39 2.46 8.28
CA LEU A 289 -6.85 3.64 7.56
C LEU A 289 -8.29 3.41 7.11
N LEU A 290 -9.16 4.37 7.38
CA LEU A 290 -10.59 4.31 7.09
C LEU A 290 -11.01 5.44 6.16
N PHE A 291 -12.04 5.19 5.33
CA PHE A 291 -12.85 6.23 4.68
C PHE A 291 -14.29 6.09 5.15
N ILE A 292 -14.78 7.11 5.84
CA ILE A 292 -16.10 7.16 6.50
C ILE A 292 -16.96 8.17 5.75
N LYS A 293 -18.20 7.79 5.41
CA LYS A 293 -19.21 8.72 4.83
C LYS A 293 -19.76 9.66 5.86
#